data_ba19cbd7f143722694e0b1034c0be843
#
_entry.id   ba19cbd7f143722694e0b1034c0be843
#
_cell.length_a   1.000
_cell.length_b   1.000
_cell.length_c   1.000
_cell.angle_alpha   90.00
_cell.angle_beta   90.00
_cell.angle_gamma   90.00
#
_symmetry.space_group_name_H-M   'P 1'
#
loop_
_entity.id
_entity.type
_entity.pdbx_description
1 polymer ?
#
loop_
_entity_poly.entity_id
_entity_poly.type
_entity_poly.pdbx_seq_one_letter_code
_entity_poly.pdbx_strand_id
1 'polypeptide(L)'
;MDLSLIQKDILITLITLYHRQSRSIKGEEIADMIQRNPGTVRNQMQSLKAIGLVDGVPGPKGGYIPTELAYRELNLNVTGGDYDVRISRDGKEVKGASVQEIDFTTLCHPDVCHAVIKLVGSAKLFEIGDQITIGPTPVNKLLIRGEVYGKDETKQSLLIATSEMISLPKKAIKNYMTSPVKVLKSTETLKDAIALFNQHHIHGAPVMEKEKLVGIITMSDIAKALGTGLPLLTIISAVMTTDVVEAPSDTRLFEVVRRFKEREIGRLIVVEDGKPVGILTQSDIIRVFPSL
;
A
#
# COMPACT_ATOMS: atom_id res chain seq x y z
N MET A 1 5.03 -28.52 -8.15
CA MET A 1 4.48 -29.38 -9.25
C MET A 1 4.94 -28.83 -10.59
N ASP A 2 5.33 -29.72 -11.53
CA ASP A 2 5.69 -29.23 -12.87
C ASP A 2 4.44 -29.07 -13.74
N LEU A 3 3.88 -27.88 -13.74
CA LEU A 3 2.77 -27.51 -14.61
C LEU A 3 3.27 -27.22 -16.02
N SER A 4 2.59 -27.76 -17.03
CA SER A 4 2.84 -27.39 -18.42
C SER A 4 2.52 -25.91 -18.69
N LEU A 5 3.11 -25.33 -19.75
CA LEU A 5 2.85 -23.92 -20.11
C LEU A 5 1.35 -23.64 -20.27
N ILE A 6 0.62 -24.55 -20.92
CA ILE A 6 -0.82 -24.39 -21.10
C ILE A 6 -1.61 -24.44 -19.79
N GLN A 7 -1.18 -25.26 -18.82
CA GLN A 7 -1.80 -25.31 -17.49
C GLN A 7 -1.55 -24.02 -16.71
N LYS A 8 -0.36 -23.45 -16.82
CA LYS A 8 -0.03 -22.15 -16.23
C LYS A 8 -0.87 -21.02 -16.84
N ASP A 9 -0.99 -20.97 -18.17
CA ASP A 9 -1.80 -19.97 -18.86
C ASP A 9 -3.28 -20.06 -18.46
N ILE A 10 -3.83 -21.28 -18.40
CA ILE A 10 -5.20 -21.53 -17.96
C ILE A 10 -5.40 -21.04 -16.51
N LEU A 11 -4.49 -21.38 -15.61
CA LEU A 11 -4.60 -21.06 -14.21
C LEU A 11 -4.47 -19.57 -13.94
N ILE A 12 -3.54 -18.88 -14.62
CA ILE A 12 -3.38 -17.43 -14.57
C ILE A 12 -4.66 -16.74 -15.06
N THR A 13 -5.21 -17.21 -16.17
CA THR A 13 -6.43 -16.67 -16.77
C THR A 13 -7.63 -16.88 -15.85
N LEU A 14 -7.79 -18.07 -15.28
CA LEU A 14 -8.83 -18.36 -14.30
C LEU A 14 -8.76 -17.41 -13.10
N ILE A 15 -7.59 -17.25 -12.51
CA ILE A 15 -7.38 -16.36 -11.36
C ILE A 15 -7.71 -14.90 -11.73
N THR A 16 -7.24 -14.44 -12.89
CA THR A 16 -7.49 -13.08 -13.38
C THR A 16 -8.98 -12.81 -13.57
N LEU A 17 -9.70 -13.73 -14.22
CA LEU A 17 -11.14 -13.60 -14.43
C LEU A 17 -11.92 -13.70 -13.12
N TYR A 18 -11.54 -14.62 -12.23
CA TYR A 18 -12.16 -14.79 -10.93
C TYR A 18 -12.06 -13.51 -10.08
N HIS A 19 -10.89 -12.89 -10.02
CA HIS A 19 -10.71 -11.62 -9.31
C HIS A 19 -11.52 -10.46 -9.93
N ARG A 20 -11.65 -10.44 -11.26
CA ARG A 20 -12.38 -9.37 -11.97
C ARG A 20 -13.89 -9.50 -11.81
N GLN A 21 -14.41 -10.72 -11.80
CA GLN A 21 -15.84 -10.99 -11.89
C GLN A 21 -16.46 -11.47 -10.58
N SER A 22 -15.65 -11.88 -9.60
CA SER A 22 -16.06 -12.39 -8.27
C SER A 22 -17.13 -13.52 -8.37
N ARG A 23 -17.01 -14.39 -9.39
CA ARG A 23 -17.87 -15.56 -9.60
C ARG A 23 -17.08 -16.71 -10.20
N SER A 24 -17.65 -17.91 -10.18
CA SER A 24 -17.08 -19.06 -10.91
C SER A 24 -16.98 -18.77 -12.42
N ILE A 25 -15.89 -19.22 -13.04
CA ILE A 25 -15.55 -18.95 -14.44
C ILE A 25 -15.79 -20.22 -15.27
N LYS A 26 -16.49 -20.09 -16.40
CA LYS A 26 -16.72 -21.20 -17.31
C LYS A 26 -15.46 -21.51 -18.11
N GLY A 27 -15.24 -22.79 -18.44
CA GLY A 27 -14.10 -23.19 -19.25
C GLY A 27 -14.07 -22.53 -20.64
N GLU A 28 -15.22 -22.19 -21.19
CA GLU A 28 -15.38 -21.46 -22.46
C GLU A 28 -14.81 -20.04 -22.37
N GLU A 29 -15.08 -19.31 -21.28
CA GLU A 29 -14.55 -17.97 -21.06
C GLU A 29 -13.00 -17.97 -20.95
N ILE A 30 -12.43 -19.01 -20.36
CA ILE A 30 -10.98 -19.20 -20.31
C ILE A 30 -10.45 -19.49 -21.72
N ALA A 31 -11.11 -20.38 -22.45
CA ALA A 31 -10.72 -20.77 -23.80
C ALA A 31 -10.71 -19.60 -24.77
N ASP A 32 -11.72 -18.75 -24.71
CA ASP A 32 -11.84 -17.53 -25.52
C ASP A 32 -10.68 -16.57 -25.22
N MET A 33 -10.36 -16.37 -23.92
CA MET A 33 -9.33 -15.44 -23.50
C MET A 33 -7.93 -15.86 -23.92
N ILE A 34 -7.62 -17.17 -23.85
CA ILE A 34 -6.30 -17.69 -24.25
C ILE A 34 -6.27 -18.15 -25.73
N GLN A 35 -7.36 -17.96 -26.48
CA GLN A 35 -7.52 -18.34 -27.88
C GLN A 35 -7.20 -19.82 -28.12
N ARG A 36 -7.80 -20.71 -27.32
CA ARG A 36 -7.63 -22.15 -27.39
C ARG A 36 -8.98 -22.86 -27.57
N ASN A 37 -8.89 -24.13 -28.04
CA ASN A 37 -10.08 -24.95 -28.17
C ASN A 37 -10.72 -25.23 -26.80
N PRO A 38 -12.06 -25.02 -26.62
CA PRO A 38 -12.76 -25.26 -25.35
C PRO A 38 -12.62 -26.71 -24.83
N GLY A 39 -12.55 -27.70 -25.73
CA GLY A 39 -12.33 -29.10 -25.37
C GLY A 39 -10.95 -29.32 -24.73
N THR A 40 -9.91 -28.67 -25.26
CA THR A 40 -8.56 -28.74 -24.70
C THR A 40 -8.54 -28.10 -23.31
N VAL A 41 -9.16 -26.94 -23.16
CA VAL A 41 -9.24 -26.26 -21.85
C VAL A 41 -10.00 -27.11 -20.84
N ARG A 42 -11.13 -27.70 -21.23
CA ARG A 42 -11.91 -28.60 -20.36
C ARG A 42 -11.07 -29.78 -19.86
N ASN A 43 -10.29 -30.44 -20.72
CA ASN A 43 -9.42 -31.54 -20.34
C ASN A 43 -8.34 -31.10 -19.36
N GLN A 44 -7.71 -29.94 -19.62
CA GLN A 44 -6.69 -29.39 -18.70
C GLN A 44 -7.31 -28.99 -17.36
N MET A 45 -8.53 -28.43 -17.34
CA MET A 45 -9.24 -28.11 -16.10
C MET A 45 -9.55 -29.36 -15.26
N GLN A 46 -9.88 -30.51 -15.91
CA GLN A 46 -10.04 -31.77 -15.19
C GLN A 46 -8.71 -32.24 -14.56
N SER A 47 -7.61 -32.09 -15.28
CA SER A 47 -6.27 -32.39 -14.73
C SER A 47 -5.91 -31.49 -13.57
N LEU A 48 -6.15 -30.16 -13.71
CA LEU A 48 -5.91 -29.19 -12.64
C LEU A 48 -6.79 -29.45 -11.41
N LYS A 49 -8.04 -29.90 -11.62
CA LYS A 49 -8.94 -30.30 -10.56
C LYS A 49 -8.44 -31.58 -9.85
N ALA A 50 -7.96 -32.58 -10.59
CA ALA A 50 -7.44 -33.81 -10.02
C ALA A 50 -6.24 -33.58 -9.09
N ILE A 51 -5.42 -32.56 -9.36
CA ILE A 51 -4.27 -32.18 -8.52
C ILE A 51 -4.61 -31.09 -7.49
N GLY A 52 -5.90 -30.71 -7.35
CA GLY A 52 -6.39 -29.81 -6.32
C GLY A 52 -6.12 -28.32 -6.56
N LEU A 53 -5.75 -27.92 -7.78
CA LEU A 53 -5.49 -26.51 -8.11
C LEU A 53 -6.76 -25.72 -8.45
N VAL A 54 -7.82 -26.40 -8.85
CA VAL A 54 -9.12 -25.78 -9.14
C VAL A 54 -10.26 -26.61 -8.56
N ASP A 55 -11.33 -25.94 -8.15
CA ASP A 55 -12.59 -26.53 -7.75
C ASP A 55 -13.67 -26.27 -8.79
N GLY A 56 -14.56 -27.25 -8.97
CA GLY A 56 -15.71 -27.14 -9.84
C GLY A 56 -16.97 -26.75 -9.07
N VAL A 57 -17.63 -25.71 -9.51
CA VAL A 57 -18.93 -25.28 -8.99
C VAL A 57 -20.01 -25.85 -9.89
N PRO A 58 -20.92 -26.70 -9.38
CA PRO A 58 -21.99 -27.27 -10.18
C PRO A 58 -23.12 -26.29 -10.46
N GLY A 59 -23.93 -26.57 -11.48
CA GLY A 59 -25.16 -25.86 -11.81
C GLY A 59 -25.10 -24.97 -13.05
N PRO A 60 -26.23 -24.34 -13.44
CA PRO A 60 -26.32 -23.54 -14.67
C PRO A 60 -25.43 -22.28 -14.65
N LYS A 61 -25.15 -21.74 -13.49
CA LYS A 61 -24.19 -20.66 -13.23
C LYS A 61 -22.85 -21.16 -12.72
N GLY A 62 -22.60 -22.47 -12.83
CA GLY A 62 -21.40 -23.12 -12.39
C GLY A 62 -20.19 -22.82 -13.28
N GLY A 63 -19.05 -23.35 -12.86
CA GLY A 63 -17.76 -23.14 -13.52
C GLY A 63 -16.63 -23.63 -12.64
N TYR A 64 -15.51 -22.95 -12.71
CA TYR A 64 -14.31 -23.28 -11.92
C TYR A 64 -13.91 -22.09 -11.06
N ILE A 65 -13.36 -22.39 -9.89
CA ILE A 65 -12.74 -21.43 -8.98
C ILE A 65 -11.32 -21.89 -8.64
N PRO A 66 -10.35 -20.98 -8.51
CA PRO A 66 -9.00 -21.34 -8.10
C PRO A 66 -8.97 -21.67 -6.61
N THR A 67 -8.17 -22.67 -6.23
CA THR A 67 -7.91 -23.03 -4.83
C THR A 67 -6.73 -22.22 -4.27
N GLU A 68 -6.51 -22.26 -2.95
CA GLU A 68 -5.32 -21.68 -2.32
C GLU A 68 -4.03 -22.24 -2.94
N LEU A 69 -4.02 -23.55 -3.24
CA LEU A 69 -2.87 -24.22 -3.85
C LEU A 69 -2.54 -23.65 -5.24
N ALA A 70 -3.54 -23.19 -6.01
CA ALA A 70 -3.32 -22.55 -7.31
C ALA A 70 -2.52 -21.25 -7.18
N TYR A 71 -2.84 -20.43 -6.19
CA TYR A 71 -2.10 -19.20 -5.92
C TYR A 71 -0.66 -19.48 -5.49
N ARG A 72 -0.46 -20.47 -4.64
CA ARG A 72 0.87 -20.92 -4.21
C ARG A 72 1.72 -21.41 -5.36
N GLU A 73 1.15 -22.28 -6.22
CA GLU A 73 1.89 -22.89 -7.34
C GLU A 73 2.32 -21.85 -8.39
N LEU A 74 1.49 -20.84 -8.65
CA LEU A 74 1.85 -19.75 -9.56
C LEU A 74 2.87 -18.78 -8.95
N ASN A 75 2.81 -18.53 -7.65
CA ASN A 75 3.74 -17.64 -6.98
C ASN A 75 5.16 -18.22 -6.92
N LEU A 76 5.31 -19.54 -6.87
CA LEU A 76 6.61 -20.20 -6.91
C LEU A 76 7.33 -20.05 -8.27
N ASN A 77 6.62 -19.65 -9.32
CA ASN A 77 7.16 -19.54 -10.67
C ASN A 77 7.44 -18.12 -11.15
N VAL A 78 7.25 -17.11 -10.30
CA VAL A 78 7.69 -15.72 -10.60
C VAL A 78 9.13 -15.55 -10.13
N THR A 79 10.03 -16.41 -10.64
CA THR A 79 11.46 -16.21 -10.52
C THR A 79 11.91 -15.35 -11.69
N GLY A 80 12.32 -14.11 -11.40
CA GLY A 80 13.00 -13.26 -12.38
C GLY A 80 12.23 -12.05 -12.87
N GLY A 81 11.72 -11.23 -11.97
CA GLY A 81 11.22 -9.89 -12.27
C GLY A 81 11.64 -8.89 -11.18
N ASP A 82 11.59 -7.62 -11.48
CA ASP A 82 11.90 -6.47 -10.62
C ASP A 82 11.12 -6.39 -9.27
N TYR A 83 10.54 -7.47 -8.80
CA TYR A 83 9.64 -7.54 -7.66
C TYR A 83 10.20 -8.30 -6.46
N ASP A 84 11.50 -8.47 -6.38
CA ASP A 84 12.14 -9.13 -5.24
C ASP A 84 11.90 -8.36 -3.94
N VAL A 85 11.39 -9.05 -2.92
CA VAL A 85 11.25 -8.49 -1.58
C VAL A 85 12.62 -8.50 -0.93
N ARG A 86 13.21 -7.31 -0.81
CA ARG A 86 14.56 -7.13 -0.29
C ARG A 86 14.63 -7.46 1.19
N ILE A 87 15.80 -7.91 1.60
CA ILE A 87 16.17 -8.10 3.00
C ILE A 87 17.42 -7.27 3.29
N SER A 88 17.40 -6.55 4.39
CA SER A 88 18.54 -5.75 4.85
C SER A 88 18.92 -6.12 6.27
N ARG A 89 20.22 -5.99 6.59
CA ARG A 89 20.79 -6.15 7.91
C ARG A 89 21.44 -4.83 8.31
N ASP A 90 21.10 -4.31 9.50
CA ASP A 90 21.58 -3.03 10.00
C ASP A 90 21.44 -1.87 8.99
N GLY A 91 20.31 -1.85 8.26
CA GLY A 91 20.00 -0.84 7.24
C GLY A 91 20.73 -1.01 5.91
N LYS A 92 21.57 -2.04 5.73
CA LYS A 92 22.27 -2.34 4.48
C LYS A 92 21.63 -3.55 3.79
N GLU A 93 21.35 -3.42 2.50
CA GLU A 93 20.79 -4.51 1.69
C GLU A 93 21.76 -5.71 1.65
N VAL A 94 21.24 -6.91 1.94
CA VAL A 94 22.00 -8.16 1.81
C VAL A 94 21.86 -8.64 0.37
N LYS A 95 22.90 -8.41 -0.42
CA LYS A 95 22.95 -8.85 -1.82
C LYS A 95 23.04 -10.37 -1.90
N GLY A 96 22.28 -10.96 -2.84
CA GLY A 96 22.27 -12.42 -3.04
C GLY A 96 21.24 -13.17 -2.20
N ALA A 97 20.38 -12.44 -1.48
CA ALA A 97 19.20 -13.00 -0.82
C ALA A 97 17.99 -12.09 -1.00
N SER A 98 16.84 -12.69 -1.29
CA SER A 98 15.54 -12.04 -1.30
C SER A 98 14.50 -12.93 -0.62
N VAL A 99 13.36 -12.36 -0.22
CA VAL A 99 12.34 -13.09 0.51
C VAL A 99 11.29 -13.63 -0.46
N GLN A 100 11.07 -14.94 -0.41
CA GLN A 100 10.06 -15.65 -1.20
C GLN A 100 8.74 -15.78 -0.45
N GLU A 101 8.79 -16.17 0.84
CA GLU A 101 7.62 -16.50 1.63
C GLU A 101 7.85 -16.13 3.09
N ILE A 102 6.79 -15.76 3.79
CA ILE A 102 6.81 -15.44 5.23
C ILE A 102 5.66 -16.20 5.88
N ASP A 103 5.99 -17.12 6.79
CA ASP A 103 5.04 -17.91 7.56
C ASP A 103 5.10 -17.53 9.05
N PHE A 104 4.04 -16.94 9.59
CA PHE A 104 3.95 -16.64 11.01
C PHE A 104 3.57 -17.89 11.81
N THR A 105 4.42 -18.28 12.77
CA THR A 105 4.26 -19.54 13.52
C THR A 105 3.69 -19.36 14.92
N THR A 106 3.81 -18.19 15.52
CA THR A 106 3.41 -17.94 16.93
C THR A 106 2.57 -16.68 17.14
N LEU A 107 1.66 -16.35 16.19
CA LEU A 107 0.80 -15.16 16.27
C LEU A 107 -0.08 -15.11 17.56
N CYS A 108 -0.44 -16.27 18.10
CA CYS A 108 -1.28 -16.35 19.29
C CYS A 108 -0.49 -16.35 20.62
N HIS A 109 0.85 -16.30 20.57
CA HIS A 109 1.66 -16.30 21.79
C HIS A 109 1.72 -14.87 22.38
N PRO A 110 1.51 -14.68 23.70
CA PRO A 110 1.43 -13.34 24.29
C PRO A 110 2.75 -12.56 24.24
N ASP A 111 3.89 -13.24 24.27
CA ASP A 111 5.20 -12.60 24.45
C ASP A 111 6.10 -12.68 23.22
N VAL A 112 5.80 -13.56 22.25
CA VAL A 112 6.69 -13.78 21.10
C VAL A 112 5.89 -13.93 19.81
N CYS A 113 6.36 -13.26 18.77
CA CYS A 113 5.85 -13.40 17.40
C CYS A 113 7.00 -13.90 16.52
N HIS A 114 6.97 -15.19 16.18
CA HIS A 114 7.96 -15.78 15.30
C HIS A 114 7.43 -15.93 13.89
N ALA A 115 8.33 -15.77 12.91
CA ALA A 115 8.05 -16.08 11.53
C ALA A 115 9.21 -16.86 10.90
N VAL A 116 8.85 -17.79 10.01
CA VAL A 116 9.79 -18.49 9.14
C VAL A 116 9.83 -17.75 7.81
N ILE A 117 11.02 -17.32 7.42
CA ILE A 117 11.29 -16.59 6.19
C ILE A 117 11.99 -17.52 5.21
N LYS A 118 11.33 -17.87 4.11
CA LYS A 118 11.97 -18.60 3.02
C LYS A 118 12.67 -17.64 2.07
N LEU A 119 13.90 -17.95 1.74
CA LEU A 119 14.76 -17.13 0.92
C LEU A 119 14.91 -17.69 -0.49
N VAL A 120 15.00 -16.80 -1.45
CA VAL A 120 15.68 -17.02 -2.72
C VAL A 120 17.13 -16.56 -2.51
N GLY A 121 18.10 -17.48 -2.62
CA GLY A 121 19.50 -17.21 -2.30
C GLY A 121 19.98 -18.00 -1.07
N SER A 122 20.98 -17.51 -0.37
CA SER A 122 21.64 -18.31 0.66
C SER A 122 21.36 -17.84 2.08
N ALA A 123 20.84 -18.72 2.93
CA ALA A 123 20.67 -18.49 4.36
C ALA A 123 22.02 -18.36 5.12
N LYS A 124 23.13 -18.78 4.49
CA LYS A 124 24.49 -18.60 5.05
C LYS A 124 24.91 -17.15 5.21
N LEU A 125 24.25 -16.23 4.50
CA LEU A 125 24.52 -14.80 4.57
C LEU A 125 24.10 -14.17 5.91
N PHE A 126 23.38 -14.92 6.73
CA PHE A 126 22.82 -14.44 8.00
C PHE A 126 23.36 -15.21 9.17
N GLU A 127 23.52 -14.52 10.32
CA GLU A 127 23.90 -15.10 11.60
C GLU A 127 22.77 -14.94 12.62
N ILE A 128 22.77 -15.82 13.63
CA ILE A 128 21.84 -15.69 14.77
C ILE A 128 22.16 -14.39 15.51
N GLY A 129 21.15 -13.61 15.83
CA GLY A 129 21.26 -12.28 16.43
C GLY A 129 21.26 -11.13 15.41
N ASP A 130 21.33 -11.40 14.11
CA ASP A 130 21.24 -10.35 13.08
C ASP A 130 19.91 -9.61 13.17
N GLN A 131 19.95 -8.27 13.21
CA GLN A 131 18.77 -7.42 13.10
C GLN A 131 18.43 -7.21 11.62
N ILE A 132 17.31 -7.75 11.19
CA ILE A 132 16.92 -7.71 9.78
C ILE A 132 15.64 -6.90 9.56
N THR A 133 15.57 -6.32 8.37
CA THR A 133 14.37 -5.65 7.85
C THR A 133 14.01 -6.26 6.50
N ILE A 134 12.79 -6.72 6.37
CA ILE A 134 12.21 -7.33 5.17
C ILE A 134 11.24 -6.34 4.53
N GLY A 135 11.34 -6.15 3.23
CA GLY A 135 10.45 -5.27 2.50
C GLY A 135 11.06 -3.92 2.11
N PRO A 136 10.23 -2.96 1.69
CA PRO A 136 8.75 -3.05 1.61
C PRO A 136 8.29 -3.99 0.48
N THR A 137 7.23 -4.75 0.73
CA THR A 137 6.61 -5.59 -0.30
C THR A 137 5.99 -4.75 -1.42
N PRO A 138 5.91 -5.25 -2.66
CA PRO A 138 5.46 -4.46 -3.81
C PRO A 138 4.06 -3.88 -3.65
N VAL A 139 3.13 -4.67 -3.14
CA VAL A 139 1.69 -4.36 -3.19
C VAL A 139 1.19 -3.54 -2.01
N ASN A 140 1.41 -4.00 -0.79
CA ASN A 140 0.88 -3.40 0.44
C ASN A 140 1.94 -2.69 1.27
N LYS A 141 3.18 -2.60 0.73
CA LYS A 141 4.31 -1.94 1.38
C LYS A 141 4.55 -2.47 2.81
N LEU A 142 4.29 -3.78 2.99
CA LEU A 142 4.58 -4.46 4.25
C LEU A 142 6.08 -4.41 4.52
N LEU A 143 6.42 -3.97 5.71
CA LEU A 143 7.77 -3.94 6.25
C LEU A 143 7.76 -4.72 7.56
N ILE A 144 8.68 -5.66 7.69
CA ILE A 144 8.83 -6.48 8.90
C ILE A 144 10.25 -6.27 9.42
N ARG A 145 10.37 -6.05 10.74
CA ARG A 145 11.65 -6.06 11.44
C ARG A 145 11.69 -7.16 12.47
N GLY A 146 12.85 -7.72 12.67
CA GLY A 146 13.05 -8.77 13.66
C GLY A 146 14.49 -9.20 13.76
N GLU A 147 14.73 -10.08 14.71
CA GLU A 147 16.03 -10.68 15.00
C GLU A 147 16.06 -12.12 14.51
N VAL A 148 17.15 -12.55 13.91
CA VAL A 148 17.36 -13.93 13.46
C VAL A 148 17.61 -14.83 14.69
N TYR A 149 16.69 -15.77 14.95
CA TYR A 149 16.79 -16.75 16.03
C TYR A 149 17.32 -18.11 15.57
N GLY A 150 17.23 -18.39 14.27
CA GLY A 150 17.72 -19.64 13.69
C GLY A 150 17.80 -19.59 12.19
N LYS A 151 18.57 -20.51 11.62
CA LYS A 151 18.68 -20.68 10.16
C LYS A 151 18.67 -22.15 9.77
N ASP A 152 18.04 -22.47 8.65
CA ASP A 152 18.07 -23.78 8.00
C ASP A 152 18.67 -23.63 6.61
N GLU A 153 19.92 -24.05 6.49
CA GLU A 153 20.67 -23.94 5.22
C GLU A 153 20.20 -24.94 4.17
N THR A 154 19.54 -26.02 4.59
CA THR A 154 18.97 -27.01 3.65
C THR A 154 17.70 -26.48 3.00
N LYS A 155 16.83 -25.86 3.80
CA LYS A 155 15.56 -25.29 3.34
C LYS A 155 15.68 -23.82 2.90
N GLN A 156 16.88 -23.23 3.01
CA GLN A 156 17.12 -21.82 2.74
C GLN A 156 16.11 -20.91 3.49
N SER A 157 15.98 -21.11 4.80
CA SER A 157 15.04 -20.37 5.62
C SER A 157 15.67 -19.82 6.90
N LEU A 158 15.09 -18.73 7.39
CA LEU A 158 15.42 -18.10 8.66
C LEU A 158 14.21 -18.18 9.60
N LEU A 159 14.43 -18.46 10.86
CA LEU A 159 13.47 -18.23 11.93
C LEU A 159 13.77 -16.85 12.53
N ILE A 160 12.81 -15.96 12.56
CA ILE A 160 12.96 -14.63 13.14
C ILE A 160 11.98 -14.41 14.30
N ALA A 161 12.42 -13.67 15.32
CA ALA A 161 11.52 -13.04 16.28
C ALA A 161 11.13 -11.66 15.72
N THR A 162 9.86 -11.50 15.40
CA THR A 162 9.33 -10.28 14.79
C THR A 162 9.10 -9.22 15.86
N SER A 163 9.74 -8.05 15.72
CA SER A 163 9.58 -6.90 16.61
C SER A 163 8.58 -5.87 16.07
N GLU A 164 8.51 -5.72 14.74
CA GLU A 164 7.62 -4.75 14.11
C GLU A 164 7.02 -5.30 12.80
N MET A 165 5.75 -5.00 12.57
CA MET A 165 5.05 -5.20 11.31
C MET A 165 4.31 -3.93 10.94
N ILE A 166 4.69 -3.31 9.85
CA ILE A 166 4.09 -2.06 9.36
C ILE A 166 3.56 -2.29 7.96
N SER A 167 2.27 -2.01 7.76
CA SER A 167 1.66 -2.01 6.43
C SER A 167 0.75 -0.80 6.29
N LEU A 168 0.75 -0.18 5.12
CA LEU A 168 -0.13 0.93 4.81
C LEU A 168 -1.30 0.45 3.91
N PRO A 169 -2.52 0.93 4.17
CA PRO A 169 -3.67 0.59 3.34
C PRO A 169 -3.45 0.97 1.88
N LYS A 170 -3.94 0.14 0.96
CA LYS A 170 -3.89 0.40 -0.49
C LYS A 170 -4.85 1.49 -0.96
N LYS A 171 -5.77 1.93 -0.10
CA LYS A 171 -6.82 2.87 -0.45
C LYS A 171 -6.25 4.23 -0.87
N ALA A 172 -6.99 4.91 -1.74
CA ALA A 172 -6.69 6.27 -2.17
C ALA A 172 -6.91 7.30 -1.03
N ILE A 173 -6.19 8.43 -1.09
CA ILE A 173 -6.24 9.47 -0.04
C ILE A 173 -7.61 10.09 0.15
N LYS A 174 -8.48 10.07 -0.86
CA LYS A 174 -9.88 10.51 -0.72
C LYS A 174 -10.66 9.80 0.39
N ASN A 175 -10.23 8.60 0.80
CA ASN A 175 -10.86 7.85 1.89
C ASN A 175 -10.42 8.31 3.28
N TYR A 176 -9.41 9.18 3.36
CA TYR A 176 -8.76 9.60 4.61
C TYR A 176 -8.73 11.12 4.78
N MET A 177 -8.84 11.89 3.68
CA MET A 177 -8.82 13.34 3.70
C MET A 177 -10.02 13.92 4.44
N THR A 178 -9.85 15.10 5.02
CA THR A 178 -10.97 15.94 5.46
C THR A 178 -11.60 16.64 4.25
N SER A 179 -12.88 16.37 4.00
CA SER A 179 -13.67 16.95 2.89
C SER A 179 -15.09 17.25 3.38
N PRO A 180 -15.75 18.32 2.90
CA PRO A 180 -15.20 19.36 2.01
C PRO A 180 -14.16 20.24 2.72
N VAL A 181 -13.13 20.67 1.98
CA VAL A 181 -12.11 21.55 2.54
C VAL A 181 -12.66 22.99 2.69
N LYS A 182 -12.30 23.63 3.79
CA LYS A 182 -12.60 25.07 4.00
C LYS A 182 -11.50 25.89 3.35
N VAL A 183 -11.86 26.89 2.56
CA VAL A 183 -10.93 27.73 1.82
C VAL A 183 -11.04 29.19 2.27
N LEU A 184 -9.97 29.95 2.08
CA LEU A 184 -9.91 31.40 2.31
C LEU A 184 -9.52 32.10 1.00
N LYS A 185 -9.92 33.35 0.86
CA LYS A 185 -9.47 34.18 -0.26
C LYS A 185 -8.16 34.88 0.09
N SER A 186 -7.32 35.10 -0.91
CA SER A 186 -6.03 35.79 -0.74
C SER A 186 -6.15 37.23 -0.17
N THR A 187 -7.32 37.85 -0.37
CA THR A 187 -7.66 39.19 0.10
C THR A 187 -8.25 39.24 1.51
N GLU A 188 -8.61 38.13 2.10
CA GLU A 188 -9.07 38.05 3.48
C GLU A 188 -7.92 38.33 4.47
N THR A 189 -8.24 38.58 5.73
CA THR A 189 -7.26 39.01 6.75
C THR A 189 -6.87 37.85 7.66
N LEU A 190 -5.80 38.00 8.44
CA LEU A 190 -5.42 37.08 9.48
C LEU A 190 -6.55 36.89 10.52
N LYS A 191 -7.33 37.93 10.78
CA LYS A 191 -8.49 37.89 11.67
C LYS A 191 -9.55 36.89 11.13
N ASP A 192 -9.81 36.93 9.81
CA ASP A 192 -10.79 36.06 9.16
C ASP A 192 -10.29 34.61 9.17
N ALA A 193 -8.99 34.40 8.95
CA ALA A 193 -8.39 33.07 9.04
C ALA A 193 -8.51 32.48 10.45
N ILE A 194 -8.24 33.28 11.49
CA ILE A 194 -8.39 32.84 12.90
C ILE A 194 -9.85 32.50 13.19
N ALA A 195 -10.79 33.33 12.73
CA ALA A 195 -12.22 33.07 12.91
C ALA A 195 -12.65 31.75 12.27
N LEU A 196 -12.23 31.50 11.02
CA LEU A 196 -12.49 30.24 10.32
C LEU A 196 -11.90 29.04 11.06
N PHE A 197 -10.64 29.17 11.52
CA PHE A 197 -9.94 28.07 12.21
C PHE A 197 -10.62 27.71 13.53
N ASN A 198 -11.02 28.70 14.30
CA ASN A 198 -11.76 28.49 15.56
C ASN A 198 -13.14 27.88 15.31
N GLN A 199 -13.89 28.41 14.34
CA GLN A 199 -15.24 27.92 14.02
C GLN A 199 -15.27 26.46 13.58
N HIS A 200 -14.23 26.02 12.85
CA HIS A 200 -14.20 24.68 12.27
C HIS A 200 -13.19 23.74 12.95
N HIS A 201 -12.52 24.18 14.01
CA HIS A 201 -11.47 23.42 14.73
C HIS A 201 -10.37 22.92 13.80
N ILE A 202 -9.93 23.76 12.87
CA ILE A 202 -8.86 23.46 11.91
C ILE A 202 -7.65 24.36 12.16
N HIS A 203 -6.48 23.96 11.65
CA HIS A 203 -5.21 24.67 11.87
C HIS A 203 -4.56 25.12 10.56
N GLY A 204 -5.31 25.11 9.48
CA GLY A 204 -4.84 25.57 8.18
C GLY A 204 -5.89 25.40 7.10
N ALA A 205 -5.84 26.25 6.08
CA ALA A 205 -6.76 26.23 4.96
C ALA A 205 -6.06 26.62 3.66
N PRO A 206 -6.47 26.06 2.51
CA PRO A 206 -6.05 26.51 1.19
C PRO A 206 -6.49 27.96 0.96
N VAL A 207 -5.66 28.71 0.26
CA VAL A 207 -5.92 30.08 -0.12
C VAL A 207 -6.19 30.14 -1.62
N MET A 208 -7.33 30.74 -1.96
CA MET A 208 -7.83 30.84 -3.33
C MET A 208 -7.76 32.24 -3.85
N GLU A 209 -7.43 32.40 -5.13
CA GLU A 209 -7.60 33.65 -5.88
C GLU A 209 -8.25 33.33 -7.24
N LYS A 210 -9.39 33.94 -7.56
CA LYS A 210 -10.12 33.73 -8.83
C LYS A 210 -10.24 32.25 -9.20
N GLU A 211 -10.69 31.41 -8.27
CA GLU A 211 -10.84 29.95 -8.40
C GLU A 211 -9.52 29.12 -8.55
N LYS A 212 -8.36 29.76 -8.41
CA LYS A 212 -7.06 29.05 -8.41
C LYS A 212 -6.53 28.94 -7.00
N LEU A 213 -5.94 27.79 -6.70
CA LEU A 213 -5.16 27.59 -5.48
C LEU A 213 -3.86 28.39 -5.60
N VAL A 214 -3.62 29.34 -4.69
CA VAL A 214 -2.46 30.22 -4.72
C VAL A 214 -1.57 30.08 -3.50
N GLY A 215 -2.04 29.41 -2.46
CA GLY A 215 -1.28 29.22 -1.24
C GLY A 215 -2.01 28.40 -0.19
N ILE A 216 -1.38 28.29 0.94
CA ILE A 216 -1.95 27.74 2.17
C ILE A 216 -1.61 28.66 3.32
N ILE A 217 -2.56 28.91 4.22
CA ILE A 217 -2.33 29.64 5.47
C ILE A 217 -2.54 28.70 6.65
N THR A 218 -1.65 28.74 7.62
CA THR A 218 -1.69 27.90 8.82
C THR A 218 -1.65 28.73 10.09
N MET A 219 -1.99 28.12 11.21
CA MET A 219 -1.85 28.77 12.53
C MET A 219 -0.39 29.17 12.81
N SER A 220 0.59 28.40 12.31
CA SER A 220 2.02 28.73 12.45
C SER A 220 2.40 29.98 11.66
N ASP A 221 1.83 30.18 10.46
CA ASP A 221 2.09 31.38 9.66
C ASP A 221 1.51 32.63 10.35
N ILE A 222 0.30 32.50 10.90
CA ILE A 222 -0.33 33.55 11.67
C ILE A 222 0.49 33.88 12.91
N ALA A 223 0.94 32.87 13.67
CA ALA A 223 1.76 33.07 14.86
C ALA A 223 3.09 33.78 14.54
N LYS A 224 3.75 33.40 13.46
CA LYS A 224 4.96 34.10 12.97
C LYS A 224 4.68 35.55 12.61
N ALA A 225 3.62 35.81 11.85
CA ALA A 225 3.25 37.16 11.43
C ALA A 225 2.98 38.09 12.64
N LEU A 226 2.20 37.59 13.61
CA LEU A 226 1.91 38.36 14.84
C LEU A 226 3.17 38.55 15.70
N GLY A 227 4.05 37.53 15.76
CA GLY A 227 5.32 37.58 16.48
C GLY A 227 6.31 38.61 15.90
N THR A 228 6.17 38.95 14.61
CA THR A 228 6.94 40.01 13.96
C THR A 228 6.25 41.37 14.02
N GLY A 229 5.11 41.51 14.72
CA GLY A 229 4.39 42.76 14.92
C GLY A 229 3.39 43.13 13.82
N LEU A 230 3.09 42.18 12.89
CA LEU A 230 2.07 42.45 11.87
C LEU A 230 0.67 42.50 12.50
N PRO A 231 -0.20 43.43 12.08
CA PRO A 231 -1.54 43.57 12.64
C PRO A 231 -2.48 42.45 12.15
N LEU A 232 -3.53 42.14 12.92
CA LEU A 232 -4.57 41.16 12.55
C LEU A 232 -5.29 41.46 11.24
N LEU A 233 -5.26 42.71 10.80
CA LEU A 233 -5.85 43.17 9.53
C LEU A 233 -4.92 42.95 8.33
N THR A 234 -3.74 42.36 8.53
CA THR A 234 -2.84 41.97 7.42
C THR A 234 -3.55 40.99 6.52
N ILE A 235 -3.47 41.19 5.21
CA ILE A 235 -4.07 40.28 4.21
C ILE A 235 -3.28 38.97 4.14
N ILE A 236 -4.00 37.86 3.91
CA ILE A 236 -3.46 36.52 3.91
C ILE A 236 -2.35 36.36 2.87
N SER A 237 -2.51 36.97 1.68
CA SER A 237 -1.51 36.87 0.60
C SER A 237 -0.11 37.38 0.99
N ALA A 238 0.00 38.24 2.01
CA ALA A 238 1.29 38.75 2.47
C ALA A 238 2.08 37.77 3.34
N VAL A 239 1.41 36.72 3.91
CA VAL A 239 2.01 35.83 4.90
C VAL A 239 1.81 34.33 4.60
N MET A 240 0.93 34.00 3.64
CA MET A 240 0.67 32.61 3.26
C MET A 240 1.91 31.92 2.68
N THR A 241 1.98 30.62 2.81
CA THR A 241 2.95 29.78 2.08
C THR A 241 2.43 29.54 0.67
N THR A 242 3.23 29.88 -0.35
CA THR A 242 2.86 29.74 -1.77
C THR A 242 3.30 28.40 -2.38
N ASP A 243 4.33 27.76 -1.80
CA ASP A 243 4.74 26.40 -2.20
C ASP A 243 3.80 25.35 -1.60
N VAL A 244 2.67 25.13 -2.27
CA VAL A 244 1.64 24.20 -1.82
C VAL A 244 1.90 22.82 -2.43
N VAL A 245 1.97 21.82 -1.58
CA VAL A 245 2.05 20.43 -2.04
C VAL A 245 0.64 19.91 -2.29
N GLU A 246 0.41 19.49 -3.53
CA GLU A 246 -0.87 18.97 -4.01
C GLU A 246 -0.78 17.50 -4.38
N ALA A 247 -1.92 16.79 -4.32
CA ALA A 247 -2.06 15.46 -4.85
C ALA A 247 -3.49 15.22 -5.37
N PRO A 248 -3.66 14.46 -6.48
CA PRO A 248 -4.96 13.95 -6.91
C PRO A 248 -5.62 13.06 -5.85
N SER A 249 -6.95 13.07 -5.81
CA SER A 249 -7.73 12.35 -4.80
C SER A 249 -7.58 10.82 -4.86
N ASP A 250 -7.20 10.28 -6.01
CA ASP A 250 -6.93 8.85 -6.25
C ASP A 250 -5.49 8.42 -5.90
N THR A 251 -4.62 9.36 -5.52
CA THR A 251 -3.25 9.07 -5.06
C THR A 251 -3.28 8.08 -3.89
N ARG A 252 -2.39 7.10 -3.90
CA ARG A 252 -2.32 6.09 -2.83
C ARG A 252 -1.72 6.68 -1.56
N LEU A 253 -2.24 6.27 -0.40
CA LEU A 253 -1.82 6.80 0.90
C LEU A 253 -0.30 6.68 1.13
N PHE A 254 0.33 5.56 0.76
CA PHE A 254 1.77 5.38 0.96
C PHE A 254 2.64 6.39 0.19
N GLU A 255 2.16 6.85 -0.98
CA GLU A 255 2.89 7.87 -1.76
C GLU A 255 2.87 9.21 -1.05
N VAL A 256 1.75 9.55 -0.42
CA VAL A 256 1.60 10.77 0.36
C VAL A 256 2.43 10.72 1.65
N VAL A 257 2.42 9.58 2.35
CA VAL A 257 3.27 9.37 3.54
C VAL A 257 4.74 9.58 3.18
N ARG A 258 5.19 9.06 2.03
CA ARG A 258 6.54 9.29 1.52
C ARG A 258 6.80 10.77 1.25
N ARG A 259 5.89 11.49 0.57
CA ARG A 259 6.02 12.95 0.31
C ARG A 259 6.10 13.75 1.60
N PHE A 260 5.31 13.39 2.63
CA PHE A 260 5.37 14.06 3.94
C PHE A 260 6.76 13.94 4.56
N LYS A 261 7.37 12.74 4.49
CA LYS A 261 8.71 12.50 5.00
C LYS A 261 9.81 13.20 4.17
N GLU A 262 9.75 13.10 2.84
CA GLU A 262 10.77 13.64 1.93
C GLU A 262 10.78 15.17 1.90
N ARG A 263 9.60 15.81 2.04
CA ARG A 263 9.46 17.28 2.00
C ARG A 263 9.30 17.91 3.38
N GLU A 264 9.32 17.13 4.45
CA GLU A 264 9.14 17.58 5.83
C GLU A 264 7.85 18.41 6.04
N ILE A 265 6.78 18.05 5.33
CA ILE A 265 5.50 18.77 5.40
C ILE A 265 4.51 18.04 6.33
N GLY A 266 3.65 18.81 6.98
CA GLY A 266 2.61 18.29 7.88
C GLY A 266 1.24 18.12 7.21
N ARG A 267 1.06 18.62 5.98
CA ARG A 267 -0.21 18.59 5.25
C ARG A 267 -0.04 18.77 3.75
N LEU A 268 -1.02 18.32 2.99
CA LEU A 268 -1.13 18.56 1.55
C LEU A 268 -2.59 18.85 1.16
N ILE A 269 -2.76 19.51 0.04
CA ILE A 269 -4.08 19.79 -0.53
C ILE A 269 -4.43 18.68 -1.53
N VAL A 270 -5.63 18.14 -1.39
CA VAL A 270 -6.16 17.17 -2.34
C VAL A 270 -6.96 17.91 -3.40
N VAL A 271 -6.62 17.68 -4.65
CA VAL A 271 -7.22 18.38 -5.79
C VAL A 271 -7.91 17.42 -6.73
N GLU A 272 -9.01 17.89 -7.34
CA GLU A 272 -9.68 17.27 -8.49
C GLU A 272 -9.93 18.38 -9.52
N ASP A 273 -9.58 18.12 -10.77
CA ASP A 273 -9.70 19.10 -11.87
C ASP A 273 -9.10 20.50 -11.51
N GLY A 274 -8.00 20.51 -10.77
CA GLY A 274 -7.29 21.71 -10.33
C GLY A 274 -7.99 22.49 -9.21
N LYS A 275 -9.08 21.95 -8.63
CA LYS A 275 -9.78 22.58 -7.49
C LYS A 275 -9.50 21.80 -6.20
N PRO A 276 -9.30 22.49 -5.07
CA PRO A 276 -9.12 21.83 -3.78
C PRO A 276 -10.45 21.20 -3.32
N VAL A 277 -10.43 19.88 -3.16
CA VAL A 277 -11.59 19.09 -2.70
C VAL A 277 -11.42 18.58 -1.28
N GLY A 278 -10.17 18.52 -0.79
CA GLY A 278 -9.85 18.04 0.53
C GLY A 278 -8.49 18.51 1.02
N ILE A 279 -8.21 18.20 2.27
CA ILE A 279 -6.91 18.37 2.91
C ILE A 279 -6.55 17.09 3.65
N LEU A 280 -5.31 16.67 3.54
CA LEU A 280 -4.77 15.53 4.27
C LEU A 280 -3.63 15.99 5.16
N THR A 281 -3.66 15.60 6.42
CA THR A 281 -2.69 15.97 7.46
C THR A 281 -2.02 14.75 8.06
N GLN A 282 -0.92 14.96 8.80
CA GLN A 282 -0.28 13.87 9.58
C GLN A 282 -1.26 13.26 10.60
N SER A 283 -2.16 14.05 11.19
CA SER A 283 -3.18 13.56 12.11
C SER A 283 -4.17 12.60 11.44
N ASP A 284 -4.50 12.84 10.17
CA ASP A 284 -5.38 11.94 9.41
C ASP A 284 -4.67 10.61 9.12
N ILE A 285 -3.35 10.63 8.90
CA ILE A 285 -2.54 9.42 8.73
C ILE A 285 -2.48 8.62 10.03
N ILE A 286 -2.33 9.27 11.19
CA ILE A 286 -2.34 8.59 12.49
C ILE A 286 -3.66 7.85 12.72
N ARG A 287 -4.80 8.43 12.30
CA ARG A 287 -6.13 7.80 12.41
C ARG A 287 -6.31 6.56 11.53
N VAL A 288 -5.40 6.32 10.58
CA VAL A 288 -5.41 5.09 9.77
C VAL A 288 -5.04 3.86 10.62
N PHE A 289 -4.22 4.06 11.64
CA PHE A 289 -3.87 2.99 12.56
C PHE A 289 -5.03 2.74 13.54
N PRO A 290 -5.44 1.47 13.73
CA PRO A 290 -6.49 1.15 14.68
C PRO A 290 -6.08 1.59 16.09
N SER A 291 -7.05 2.06 16.87
CA SER A 291 -6.86 2.26 18.32
C SER A 291 -6.62 0.87 18.94
N LEU A 292 -5.45 0.67 19.49
CA LEU A 292 -5.10 -0.54 20.26
C LEU A 292 -5.70 -0.48 21.64
#